data_ac1799fbbb9cd6bd18fb365df09a6ab1
#
_entry.id   ac1799fbbb9cd6bd18fb365df09a6ab1
#
_cell.length_a   1.000
_cell.length_b   1.000
_cell.length_c   1.000
_cell.angle_alpha   90.00
_cell.angle_beta   90.00
_cell.angle_gamma   90.00
#
_symmetry.space_group_name_H-M   'P 1'
#
loop_
_entity.id
_entity.type
_entity.pdbx_description
1 polymer ?
#
loop_
_entity_poly.entity_id
_entity_poly.type
_entity_poly.pdbx_seq_one_letter_code
_entity_poly.pdbx_strand_id
1 'polypeptide(L)'
;MAVTETSLTDRYTRERAEVFMTGLHAIARVPIEQIIVDRRNGLNTAAYATGYPGSPVGNMPGVFDEAFRVRNDLPLTHRMSLNEEYAASAVMGTQLAAARPDAKYDGVIGMWYGKAPGVDRALDALRHGSIAGAAQHSGVVCIAGDDPGAKSSSLPSSSAGVLSDLHIPVFYPGSPVEALDLGRHAIAMSRTTGLWSALKIVADVADGTGSVALDPDRVVPKIPLIDGQPYRHLP
;
A
#
# COMPACT_ATOMS: atom_id res chain seq x y z
N MET A 1 32.13 8.41 -20.23
CA MET A 1 31.03 8.21 -19.24
C MET A 1 31.13 6.79 -18.73
N ALA A 2 31.27 6.59 -17.42
CA ALA A 2 31.22 5.25 -16.84
C ALA A 2 29.81 4.70 -17.04
N VAL A 3 29.69 3.54 -17.66
CA VAL A 3 28.42 2.80 -17.73
C VAL A 3 28.12 2.34 -16.31
N THR A 4 27.15 2.98 -15.66
CA THR A 4 26.68 2.51 -14.35
C THR A 4 25.93 1.19 -14.61
N GLU A 5 26.45 0.09 -14.10
CA GLU A 5 25.71 -1.19 -14.14
C GLU A 5 24.34 -0.99 -13.50
N THR A 6 23.29 -1.26 -14.24
CA THR A 6 21.90 -1.21 -13.75
C THR A 6 21.43 -2.63 -13.44
N SER A 7 20.80 -2.79 -12.28
CA SER A 7 20.20 -4.05 -11.83
C SER A 7 18.68 -3.94 -11.80
N LEU A 8 17.99 -5.05 -12.04
CA LEU A 8 16.54 -5.12 -11.84
C LEU A 8 16.14 -4.88 -10.38
N THR A 9 17.04 -5.08 -9.43
CA THR A 9 16.79 -4.81 -8.01
C THR A 9 16.92 -3.34 -7.65
N ASP A 10 17.49 -2.50 -8.53
CA ASP A 10 17.67 -1.06 -8.29
C ASP A 10 16.33 -0.36 -7.99
N ARG A 11 15.22 -0.86 -8.56
CA ARG A 11 13.87 -0.39 -8.25
C ARG A 11 13.48 -0.50 -6.77
N TYR A 12 14.17 -1.34 -6.00
CA TYR A 12 13.93 -1.52 -4.56
C TYR A 12 15.09 -1.01 -3.70
N THR A 13 16.34 -1.06 -4.20
CA THR A 13 17.55 -0.78 -3.42
C THR A 13 18.00 0.66 -3.52
N ARG A 14 17.86 1.31 -4.67
CA ARG A 14 18.24 2.70 -4.84
C ARG A 14 17.26 3.63 -4.15
N GLU A 15 17.76 4.61 -3.42
CA GLU A 15 16.92 5.66 -2.85
C GLU A 15 16.65 6.78 -3.86
N ARG A 16 17.67 7.16 -4.64
CA ARG A 16 17.60 8.17 -5.69
C ARG A 16 18.16 7.60 -6.98
N ALA A 17 17.31 7.43 -7.95
CA ALA A 17 17.65 6.94 -9.28
C ALA A 17 16.45 7.09 -10.22
N GLU A 18 16.70 7.07 -11.50
CA GLU A 18 15.67 6.79 -12.48
C GLU A 18 15.68 5.28 -12.79
N VAL A 19 14.55 4.61 -12.60
CA VAL A 19 14.43 3.17 -12.76
C VAL A 19 13.20 2.82 -13.60
N PHE A 20 13.29 1.74 -14.36
CA PHE A 20 12.16 1.22 -15.13
C PHE A 20 11.42 0.15 -14.33
N MET A 21 10.09 0.31 -14.17
CA MET A 21 9.28 -0.61 -13.38
C MET A 21 7.82 -0.65 -13.84
N THR A 22 7.10 -1.70 -13.44
CA THR A 22 5.64 -1.78 -13.61
C THR A 22 4.93 -1.07 -12.46
N GLY A 23 3.60 -0.85 -12.62
CA GLY A 23 2.78 -0.33 -11.52
C GLY A 23 2.79 -1.22 -10.28
N LEU A 24 2.79 -2.56 -10.45
CA LEU A 24 2.90 -3.47 -9.30
C LEU A 24 4.22 -3.32 -8.54
N HIS A 25 5.34 -3.14 -9.25
CA HIS A 25 6.64 -2.86 -8.61
C HIS A 25 6.63 -1.51 -7.87
N ALA A 26 5.99 -0.49 -8.48
CA ALA A 26 5.83 0.82 -7.85
C ALA A 26 5.01 0.72 -6.55
N ILE A 27 3.93 -0.06 -6.54
CA ILE A 27 3.12 -0.31 -5.34
C ILE A 27 3.94 -1.02 -4.25
N ALA A 28 4.72 -2.04 -4.60
CA ALA A 28 5.57 -2.75 -3.62
C ALA A 28 6.70 -1.84 -3.06
N ARG A 29 7.09 -0.82 -3.80
CA ARG A 29 8.03 0.21 -3.37
C ARG A 29 7.44 1.17 -2.32
N VAL A 30 6.12 1.40 -2.32
CA VAL A 30 5.45 2.36 -1.42
C VAL A 30 5.83 2.15 0.06
N PRO A 31 5.69 0.96 0.68
CA PRO A 31 6.05 0.75 2.07
C PRO A 31 7.56 0.87 2.31
N ILE A 32 8.40 0.55 1.32
CA ILE A 32 9.86 0.71 1.40
C ILE A 32 10.21 2.19 1.56
N GLU A 33 9.70 3.05 0.69
CA GLU A 33 9.95 4.50 0.79
C GLU A 33 9.38 5.10 2.06
N GLN A 34 8.19 4.66 2.47
CA GLN A 34 7.60 5.17 3.70
C GLN A 34 8.46 4.84 4.93
N ILE A 35 8.96 3.61 5.04
CA ILE A 35 9.85 3.23 6.15
C ILE A 35 11.17 4.03 6.11
N ILE A 36 11.73 4.28 4.93
CA ILE A 36 12.93 5.11 4.80
C ILE A 36 12.67 6.52 5.35
N VAL A 37 11.56 7.14 4.97
CA VAL A 37 11.19 8.47 5.47
C VAL A 37 10.87 8.46 6.96
N ASP A 38 10.15 7.45 7.44
CA ASP A 38 9.83 7.29 8.85
C ASP A 38 11.11 7.18 9.70
N ARG A 39 12.08 6.36 9.27
CA ARG A 39 13.39 6.23 9.94
C ARG A 39 14.17 7.56 10.00
N ARG A 40 14.14 8.35 8.92
CA ARG A 40 14.76 9.69 8.89
C ARG A 40 14.10 10.63 9.90
N ASN A 41 12.81 10.44 10.17
CA ASN A 41 12.03 11.18 11.15
C ASN A 41 12.08 10.57 12.56
N GLY A 42 12.94 9.58 12.81
CA GLY A 42 13.13 8.95 14.11
C GLY A 42 12.09 7.90 14.48
N LEU A 43 11.26 7.45 13.53
CA LEU A 43 10.24 6.42 13.75
C LEU A 43 10.75 5.03 13.36
N ASN A 44 10.46 4.04 14.19
CA ASN A 44 10.74 2.62 13.94
C ASN A 44 9.46 1.93 13.43
N THR A 45 9.08 2.16 12.17
CA THR A 45 7.91 1.54 11.57
C THR A 45 8.25 0.24 10.83
N ALA A 46 7.26 -0.64 10.68
CA ALA A 46 7.32 -1.87 9.91
C ALA A 46 6.25 -1.88 8.82
N ALA A 47 6.30 -2.87 7.91
CA ALA A 47 5.23 -3.10 6.96
C ALA A 47 4.79 -4.57 6.91
N TYR A 48 3.49 -4.78 6.75
CA TYR A 48 2.87 -6.07 6.56
C TYR A 48 1.97 -6.03 5.32
N ALA A 49 2.31 -6.87 4.32
CA ALA A 49 1.52 -7.03 3.11
C ALA A 49 0.84 -8.40 3.09
N THR A 50 -0.44 -8.44 2.74
CA THR A 50 -1.21 -9.68 2.62
C THR A 50 -2.42 -9.47 1.70
N GLY A 51 -2.90 -10.53 1.10
CA GLY A 51 -4.04 -10.49 0.20
C GLY A 51 -4.27 -11.81 -0.50
N TYR A 52 -5.10 -11.76 -1.54
CA TYR A 52 -5.36 -12.91 -2.40
C TYR A 52 -5.20 -12.53 -3.88
N PRO A 53 -4.48 -13.34 -4.69
CA PRO A 53 -4.18 -13.01 -6.08
C PRO A 53 -5.42 -13.05 -6.97
N GLY A 54 -5.48 -12.12 -7.92
CA GLY A 54 -6.50 -12.05 -8.96
C GLY A 54 -6.21 -10.87 -9.89
N SER A 55 -6.55 -10.97 -11.18
CA SER A 55 -6.28 -9.88 -12.14
C SER A 55 -6.99 -8.58 -11.72
N PRO A 56 -6.32 -7.41 -11.84
CA PRO A 56 -4.96 -7.18 -12.34
C PRO A 56 -3.85 -7.31 -11.29
N VAL A 57 -4.16 -7.61 -10.05
CA VAL A 57 -3.18 -7.74 -8.95
C VAL A 57 -2.70 -9.19 -8.74
N GLY A 58 -2.87 -10.05 -9.75
CA GLY A 58 -2.54 -11.48 -9.67
C GLY A 58 -1.07 -11.78 -9.36
N ASN A 59 -0.15 -10.96 -9.85
CA ASN A 59 1.29 -11.11 -9.58
C ASN A 59 1.79 -10.35 -8.34
N MET A 60 0.90 -9.71 -7.61
CA MET A 60 1.27 -8.92 -6.41
C MET A 60 2.03 -9.75 -5.36
N PRO A 61 1.66 -11.05 -5.09
CA PRO A 61 2.43 -11.88 -4.17
C PRO A 61 3.90 -12.01 -4.55
N GLY A 62 4.19 -12.34 -5.81
CA GLY A 62 5.57 -12.51 -6.29
C GLY A 62 6.36 -11.20 -6.23
N VAL A 63 5.71 -10.07 -6.52
CA VAL A 63 6.35 -8.75 -6.47
C VAL A 63 6.67 -8.33 -5.03
N PHE A 64 5.75 -8.55 -4.07
CA PHE A 64 6.05 -8.29 -2.65
C PHE A 64 7.14 -9.22 -2.11
N ASP A 65 7.10 -10.51 -2.45
CA ASP A 65 8.13 -11.48 -2.03
C ASP A 65 9.51 -11.07 -2.55
N GLU A 66 9.62 -10.66 -3.83
CA GLU A 66 10.86 -10.16 -4.41
C GLU A 66 11.34 -8.90 -3.67
N ALA A 67 10.48 -7.88 -3.58
CA ALA A 67 10.82 -6.58 -3.00
C ALA A 67 11.29 -6.71 -1.55
N PHE A 68 10.59 -7.49 -0.75
CA PHE A 68 10.87 -7.65 0.68
C PHE A 68 12.08 -8.54 0.94
N ARG A 69 12.31 -9.53 0.07
CA ARG A 69 13.56 -10.32 0.11
C ARG A 69 14.78 -9.48 -0.25
N VAL A 70 14.67 -8.61 -1.25
CA VAL A 70 15.74 -7.68 -1.66
C VAL A 70 16.02 -6.65 -0.57
N ARG A 71 14.98 -6.17 0.13
CA ARG A 71 15.09 -5.19 1.23
C ARG A 71 14.99 -5.86 2.60
N ASN A 72 15.73 -6.94 2.80
CA ASN A 72 15.79 -7.66 4.08
C ASN A 72 16.44 -6.86 5.23
N ASP A 73 16.98 -5.69 4.93
CA ASP A 73 17.46 -4.67 5.88
C ASP A 73 16.32 -3.88 6.55
N LEU A 74 15.11 -3.99 6.01
CA LEU A 74 13.90 -3.34 6.53
C LEU A 74 12.93 -4.36 7.16
N PRO A 75 12.13 -3.95 8.16
CA PRO A 75 11.15 -4.82 8.80
C PRO A 75 9.89 -4.98 7.91
N LEU A 76 10.04 -5.71 6.83
CA LEU A 76 9.03 -5.97 5.82
C LEU A 76 8.59 -7.44 5.89
N THR A 77 7.30 -7.69 5.90
CA THR A 77 6.73 -9.05 5.91
C THR A 77 5.60 -9.14 4.89
N HIS A 78 5.68 -10.14 4.01
CA HIS A 78 4.58 -10.52 3.15
C HIS A 78 4.10 -11.93 3.51
N ARG A 79 2.78 -12.11 3.54
CA ARG A 79 2.12 -13.40 3.71
C ARG A 79 0.89 -13.46 2.82
N MET A 80 0.89 -14.33 1.82
CA MET A 80 -0.32 -14.62 1.07
C MET A 80 -1.38 -15.23 1.98
N SER A 81 -2.62 -14.75 1.90
CA SER A 81 -3.72 -15.26 2.73
C SER A 81 -4.50 -16.37 2.01
N LEU A 82 -5.32 -17.09 2.77
CA LEU A 82 -6.23 -18.09 2.23
C LEU A 82 -7.37 -17.47 1.41
N ASN A 83 -7.75 -16.24 1.74
CA ASN A 83 -8.73 -15.43 1.02
C ASN A 83 -8.61 -13.95 1.45
N GLU A 84 -9.37 -13.10 0.78
CA GLU A 84 -9.36 -11.64 0.96
C GLU A 84 -9.88 -11.20 2.34
N GLU A 85 -10.84 -11.90 2.90
CA GLU A 85 -11.42 -11.62 4.21
C GLU A 85 -10.42 -11.90 5.35
N TYR A 86 -9.76 -13.07 5.33
CA TYR A 86 -8.67 -13.35 6.28
C TYR A 86 -7.50 -12.36 6.13
N ALA A 87 -7.20 -11.93 4.91
CA ALA A 87 -6.20 -10.90 4.67
C ALA A 87 -6.58 -9.58 5.36
N ALA A 88 -7.83 -9.12 5.22
CA ALA A 88 -8.30 -7.90 5.85
C ALA A 88 -8.26 -8.00 7.39
N SER A 89 -8.69 -9.13 7.94
CA SER A 89 -8.61 -9.42 9.37
C SER A 89 -7.16 -9.43 9.90
N ALA A 90 -6.22 -9.99 9.12
CA ALA A 90 -4.81 -9.99 9.47
C ALA A 90 -4.21 -8.56 9.47
N VAL A 91 -4.56 -7.72 8.49
CA VAL A 91 -4.16 -6.31 8.48
C VAL A 91 -4.73 -5.57 9.67
N MET A 92 -6.02 -5.75 9.99
CA MET A 92 -6.65 -5.19 11.20
C MET A 92 -5.88 -5.62 12.46
N GLY A 93 -5.50 -6.89 12.56
CA GLY A 93 -4.71 -7.42 13.68
C GLY A 93 -3.37 -6.68 13.84
N THR A 94 -2.70 -6.27 12.74
CA THR A 94 -1.46 -5.48 12.83
C THR A 94 -1.70 -4.09 13.41
N GLN A 95 -2.85 -3.48 13.12
CA GLN A 95 -3.21 -2.15 13.64
C GLN A 95 -3.52 -2.23 15.14
N LEU A 96 -4.29 -3.23 15.56
CA LEU A 96 -4.57 -3.47 16.97
C LEU A 96 -3.31 -3.78 17.77
N ALA A 97 -2.38 -4.55 17.21
CA ALA A 97 -1.09 -4.86 17.84
C ALA A 97 -0.20 -3.59 17.93
N ALA A 98 -0.15 -2.76 16.90
CA ALA A 98 0.63 -1.53 16.88
C ALA A 98 0.08 -0.45 17.83
N ALA A 99 -1.19 -0.52 18.21
CA ALA A 99 -1.81 0.40 19.18
C ALA A 99 -1.51 0.04 20.65
N ARG A 100 -0.89 -1.10 20.92
CA ARG A 100 -0.59 -1.55 22.29
C ARG A 100 0.61 -0.81 22.88
N PRO A 101 0.64 -0.56 24.21
CA PRO A 101 1.78 0.09 24.86
C PRO A 101 3.08 -0.70 24.76
N ASP A 102 3.01 -2.02 24.59
CA ASP A 102 4.15 -2.94 24.45
C ASP A 102 4.50 -3.27 22.99
N ALA A 103 3.99 -2.48 22.04
CA ALA A 103 4.26 -2.69 20.62
C ALA A 103 5.75 -2.57 20.30
N LYS A 104 6.26 -3.50 19.47
CA LYS A 104 7.66 -3.51 19.03
C LYS A 104 7.99 -2.33 18.09
N TYR A 105 7.02 -1.89 17.31
CA TYR A 105 7.15 -0.85 16.30
C TYR A 105 6.25 0.33 16.64
N ASP A 106 6.69 1.54 16.29
CA ASP A 106 5.89 2.76 16.47
C ASP A 106 4.63 2.77 15.59
N GLY A 107 4.64 1.96 14.53
CA GLY A 107 3.51 1.75 13.64
C GLY A 107 3.77 0.63 12.65
N VAL A 108 2.70 0.10 12.06
CA VAL A 108 2.76 -0.91 11.00
C VAL A 108 1.98 -0.43 9.78
N ILE A 109 2.67 -0.29 8.64
CA ILE A 109 2.04 -0.02 7.36
C ILE A 109 1.38 -1.31 6.88
N GLY A 110 0.04 -1.31 6.81
CA GLY A 110 -0.75 -2.43 6.32
C GLY A 110 -1.00 -2.30 4.82
N MET A 111 -0.67 -3.34 4.05
CA MET A 111 -0.94 -3.40 2.60
C MET A 111 -1.85 -4.60 2.34
N TRP A 112 -3.13 -4.36 2.13
CA TRP A 112 -4.07 -5.38 1.69
C TRP A 112 -4.18 -5.37 0.16
N TYR A 113 -4.28 -6.54 -0.49
CA TYR A 113 -4.54 -6.60 -1.92
C TYR A 113 -5.59 -7.66 -2.27
N GLY A 114 -6.44 -7.32 -3.24
CA GLY A 114 -7.46 -8.19 -3.81
C GLY A 114 -8.06 -7.58 -5.06
N LYS A 115 -8.68 -8.41 -5.93
CA LYS A 115 -9.46 -7.91 -7.06
C LYS A 115 -10.83 -7.40 -6.60
N ALA A 116 -11.58 -6.68 -7.47
CA ALA A 116 -12.88 -6.13 -7.11
C ALA A 116 -13.85 -7.18 -6.53
N PRO A 117 -14.04 -8.40 -7.09
CA PRO A 117 -14.82 -9.45 -6.42
C PRO A 117 -14.26 -9.88 -5.06
N GLY A 118 -12.96 -9.69 -4.82
CA GLY A 118 -12.34 -9.93 -3.53
C GLY A 118 -12.67 -8.83 -2.51
N VAL A 119 -12.84 -7.58 -2.98
CA VAL A 119 -13.38 -6.49 -2.16
C VAL A 119 -14.80 -6.84 -1.71
N ASP A 120 -15.66 -7.29 -2.65
CA ASP A 120 -17.03 -7.73 -2.34
C ASP A 120 -17.04 -8.86 -1.31
N ARG A 121 -16.16 -9.84 -1.45
CA ARG A 121 -16.02 -10.95 -0.49
C ARG A 121 -15.58 -10.49 0.89
N ALA A 122 -14.72 -9.50 0.99
CA ALA A 122 -14.13 -9.03 2.23
C ALA A 122 -14.86 -7.85 2.88
N LEU A 123 -16.04 -7.47 2.38
CA LEU A 123 -16.80 -6.28 2.78
C LEU A 123 -16.87 -6.07 4.29
N ASP A 124 -17.29 -7.09 5.02
CA ASP A 124 -17.46 -7.02 6.47
C ASP A 124 -16.11 -6.78 7.18
N ALA A 125 -15.09 -7.55 6.81
CA ALA A 125 -13.76 -7.43 7.41
C ALA A 125 -13.08 -6.08 7.06
N LEU A 126 -13.26 -5.58 5.83
CA LEU A 126 -12.77 -4.26 5.42
C LEU A 126 -13.48 -3.14 6.18
N ARG A 127 -14.81 -3.23 6.36
CA ARG A 127 -15.60 -2.28 7.16
C ARG A 127 -15.13 -2.25 8.60
N HIS A 128 -15.03 -3.40 9.24
CA HIS A 128 -14.56 -3.51 10.61
C HIS A 128 -13.13 -3.00 10.77
N GLY A 129 -12.22 -3.37 9.85
CA GLY A 129 -10.85 -2.93 9.87
C GLY A 129 -10.72 -1.42 9.70
N SER A 130 -11.47 -0.82 8.77
CA SER A 130 -11.45 0.62 8.53
C SER A 130 -12.00 1.40 9.72
N ILE A 131 -13.12 0.96 10.32
CA ILE A 131 -13.73 1.63 11.48
C ILE A 131 -12.90 1.41 12.76
N ALA A 132 -12.28 0.23 12.94
CA ALA A 132 -11.33 0.03 14.03
C ALA A 132 -10.08 0.92 13.89
N GLY A 133 -9.79 1.35 12.68
CA GLY A 133 -8.82 2.39 12.37
C GLY A 133 -7.40 1.90 12.17
N ALA A 134 -6.54 2.86 11.84
CA ALA A 134 -5.09 2.70 11.75
C ALA A 134 -4.44 3.21 13.04
N ALA A 135 -3.46 2.46 13.58
CA ALA A 135 -2.71 2.90 14.75
C ALA A 135 -1.86 4.14 14.44
N GLN A 136 -1.42 4.84 15.48
CA GLN A 136 -0.53 6.00 15.33
C GLN A 136 0.74 5.58 14.58
N HIS A 137 1.19 6.43 13.65
CA HIS A 137 2.35 6.18 12.75
C HIS A 137 2.22 4.94 11.86
N SER A 138 1.08 4.24 11.91
CA SER A 138 0.74 3.14 10.99
C SER A 138 0.26 3.68 9.62
N GLY A 139 -0.80 3.16 9.12
CA GLY A 139 -1.47 3.53 7.88
C GLY A 139 -1.79 2.27 7.07
N VAL A 140 -2.98 2.20 6.53
CA VAL A 140 -3.42 1.03 5.77
C VAL A 140 -3.83 1.45 4.36
N VAL A 141 -3.34 0.70 3.37
CA VAL A 141 -3.69 0.87 1.96
C VAL A 141 -4.26 -0.42 1.40
N CYS A 142 -5.51 -0.37 0.94
CA CYS A 142 -6.15 -1.45 0.20
C CYS A 142 -5.85 -1.30 -1.29
N ILE A 143 -5.13 -2.26 -1.88
CA ILE A 143 -4.84 -2.31 -3.31
C ILE A 143 -5.98 -3.09 -3.96
N ALA A 144 -6.95 -2.36 -4.51
CA ALA A 144 -8.13 -2.94 -5.14
C ALA A 144 -7.94 -3.03 -6.66
N GLY A 145 -7.83 -4.25 -7.16
CA GLY A 145 -7.64 -4.52 -8.57
C GLY A 145 -8.96 -4.62 -9.33
N ASP A 146 -9.27 -3.61 -10.16
CA ASP A 146 -10.45 -3.62 -11.00
C ASP A 146 -10.13 -4.16 -12.40
N ASP A 147 -10.99 -5.04 -12.87
CA ASP A 147 -10.91 -5.66 -14.21
C ASP A 147 -12.22 -5.39 -14.98
N PRO A 148 -12.41 -4.15 -15.47
CA PRO A 148 -13.67 -3.79 -16.15
C PRO A 148 -13.95 -4.59 -17.42
N GLY A 149 -12.90 -5.15 -18.05
CA GLY A 149 -13.01 -6.05 -19.19
C GLY A 149 -13.35 -7.49 -18.83
N ALA A 150 -13.45 -7.81 -17.54
CA ALA A 150 -13.67 -9.15 -17.01
C ALA A 150 -12.69 -10.21 -17.59
N LYS A 151 -11.44 -9.81 -17.83
CA LYS A 151 -10.43 -10.63 -18.51
C LYS A 151 -10.12 -11.93 -17.74
N SER A 152 -10.16 -11.87 -16.41
CA SER A 152 -9.97 -13.04 -15.53
C SER A 152 -11.07 -13.17 -14.47
N SER A 153 -12.14 -12.41 -14.57
CA SER A 153 -13.30 -12.44 -13.68
C SER A 153 -14.54 -12.85 -14.47
N SER A 154 -15.48 -13.54 -13.82
CA SER A 154 -16.74 -13.96 -14.47
C SER A 154 -17.67 -12.77 -14.76
N LEU A 155 -17.50 -11.66 -14.05
CA LEU A 155 -18.31 -10.45 -14.17
C LEU A 155 -17.40 -9.21 -14.17
N PRO A 156 -17.71 -8.19 -15.01
CA PRO A 156 -17.09 -6.90 -14.86
C PRO A 156 -17.51 -6.28 -13.51
N SER A 157 -16.57 -5.68 -12.80
CA SER A 157 -16.82 -5.08 -11.50
C SER A 157 -15.96 -3.86 -11.27
N SER A 158 -16.40 -2.98 -10.37
CA SER A 158 -15.65 -1.81 -9.93
C SER A 158 -15.73 -1.69 -8.40
N SER A 159 -14.58 -1.58 -7.77
CA SER A 159 -14.47 -1.46 -6.33
C SER A 159 -14.78 -0.07 -5.78
N ALA A 160 -14.75 0.98 -6.62
CA ALA A 160 -14.79 2.36 -6.13
C ALA A 160 -16.09 2.70 -5.36
N GLY A 161 -17.25 2.26 -5.84
CA GLY A 161 -18.53 2.50 -5.15
C GLY A 161 -18.61 1.79 -3.81
N VAL A 162 -18.14 0.56 -3.76
CA VAL A 162 -18.09 -0.27 -2.54
C VAL A 162 -17.13 0.34 -1.52
N LEU A 163 -15.93 0.71 -1.93
CA LEU A 163 -14.94 1.34 -1.04
C LEU A 163 -15.44 2.67 -0.49
N SER A 164 -16.18 3.43 -1.27
CA SER A 164 -16.85 4.67 -0.81
C SER A 164 -17.89 4.38 0.28
N ASP A 165 -18.71 3.34 0.11
CA ASP A 165 -19.68 2.91 1.13
C ASP A 165 -18.98 2.41 2.42
N LEU A 166 -17.77 1.88 2.29
CA LEU A 166 -16.93 1.46 3.43
C LEU A 166 -16.20 2.64 4.11
N HIS A 167 -16.43 3.90 3.66
CA HIS A 167 -15.71 5.09 4.11
C HIS A 167 -14.19 5.01 3.91
N ILE A 168 -13.75 4.29 2.87
CA ILE A 168 -12.34 4.14 2.50
C ILE A 168 -12.04 5.09 1.34
N PRO A 169 -11.27 6.19 1.55
CA PRO A 169 -10.86 7.09 0.47
C PRO A 169 -10.09 6.35 -0.61
N VAL A 170 -10.42 6.62 -1.88
CA VAL A 170 -9.86 5.92 -3.04
C VAL A 170 -8.97 6.85 -3.85
N PHE A 171 -7.73 6.43 -4.07
CA PHE A 171 -6.79 7.01 -5.02
C PHE A 171 -6.77 6.16 -6.28
N TYR A 172 -6.71 6.82 -7.45
CA TYR A 172 -6.76 6.13 -8.74
C TYR A 172 -5.60 6.57 -9.63
N PRO A 173 -4.44 5.92 -9.54
CA PRO A 173 -3.29 6.25 -10.39
C PRO A 173 -3.52 5.84 -11.85
N GLY A 174 -2.99 6.63 -12.78
CA GLY A 174 -2.98 6.36 -14.21
C GLY A 174 -1.63 5.89 -14.75
N SER A 175 -0.59 5.78 -13.89
CA SER A 175 0.75 5.37 -14.30
C SER A 175 1.53 4.74 -13.15
N PRO A 176 2.68 4.06 -13.43
CA PRO A 176 3.57 3.59 -12.36
C PRO A 176 4.11 4.70 -11.45
N VAL A 177 4.39 5.89 -12.00
CA VAL A 177 4.79 7.06 -11.20
C VAL A 177 3.72 7.43 -10.20
N GLU A 178 2.47 7.59 -10.69
CA GLU A 178 1.34 7.92 -9.83
C GLU A 178 1.02 6.80 -8.84
N ALA A 179 1.25 5.53 -9.19
CA ALA A 179 1.05 4.42 -8.25
C ALA A 179 1.97 4.54 -7.03
N LEU A 180 3.23 4.96 -7.22
CA LEU A 180 4.15 5.25 -6.13
C LEU A 180 3.71 6.50 -5.35
N ASP A 181 3.45 7.60 -6.04
CA ASP A 181 3.13 8.89 -5.42
C ASP A 181 1.82 8.86 -4.64
N LEU A 182 0.75 8.39 -5.28
CA LEU A 182 -0.55 8.28 -4.64
C LEU A 182 -0.55 7.21 -3.53
N GLY A 183 0.31 6.18 -3.64
CA GLY A 183 0.53 5.22 -2.56
C GLY A 183 1.08 5.89 -1.29
N ARG A 184 2.03 6.82 -1.43
CA ARG A 184 2.54 7.63 -0.32
C ARG A 184 1.47 8.57 0.24
N HIS A 185 0.67 9.21 -0.61
CA HIS A 185 -0.48 10.01 -0.19
C HIS A 185 -1.56 9.17 0.51
N ALA A 186 -1.79 7.95 0.05
CA ALA A 186 -2.76 7.03 0.66
C ALA A 186 -2.36 6.66 2.10
N ILE A 187 -1.06 6.39 2.36
CA ILE A 187 -0.58 6.17 3.74
C ILE A 187 -0.79 7.43 4.58
N ALA A 188 -0.45 8.62 4.07
CA ALA A 188 -0.64 9.88 4.78
C ALA A 188 -2.12 10.17 5.07
N MET A 189 -3.01 9.88 4.11
CA MET A 189 -4.46 9.99 4.28
C MET A 189 -4.94 9.07 5.41
N SER A 190 -4.52 7.81 5.41
CA SER A 190 -4.86 6.84 6.46
C SER A 190 -4.35 7.32 7.84
N ARG A 191 -3.13 7.82 7.93
CA ARG A 191 -2.57 8.39 9.17
C ARG A 191 -3.37 9.59 9.68
N THR A 192 -3.84 10.45 8.76
CA THR A 192 -4.58 11.67 9.11
C THR A 192 -6.02 11.39 9.50
N THR A 193 -6.70 10.54 8.73
CA THR A 193 -8.12 10.22 8.97
C THR A 193 -8.32 9.17 10.06
N GLY A 194 -7.30 8.39 10.37
CA GLY A 194 -7.43 7.20 11.22
C GLY A 194 -8.12 6.02 10.53
N LEU A 195 -8.73 6.22 9.36
CA LEU A 195 -9.38 5.18 8.56
C LEU A 195 -8.37 4.49 7.63
N TRP A 196 -8.77 3.42 6.99
CA TRP A 196 -8.01 2.84 5.88
C TRP A 196 -8.17 3.72 4.64
N SER A 197 -7.28 3.55 3.67
CA SER A 197 -7.33 4.17 2.34
C SER A 197 -7.19 3.10 1.25
N ALA A 198 -7.41 3.45 0.00
CA ALA A 198 -7.30 2.50 -1.10
C ALA A 198 -6.56 3.08 -2.31
N LEU A 199 -5.86 2.19 -3.04
CA LEU A 199 -5.42 2.39 -4.41
C LEU A 199 -6.29 1.50 -5.31
N LYS A 200 -7.06 2.10 -6.19
CA LYS A 200 -7.76 1.39 -7.25
C LYS A 200 -6.80 1.20 -8.42
N ILE A 201 -6.55 -0.03 -8.82
CA ILE A 201 -5.57 -0.37 -9.86
C ILE A 201 -6.27 -1.12 -10.99
N VAL A 202 -6.05 -0.67 -12.22
CA VAL A 202 -6.49 -1.37 -13.44
C VAL A 202 -5.30 -2.02 -14.14
N ALA A 203 -5.57 -2.95 -15.08
CA ALA A 203 -4.53 -3.72 -15.77
C ALA A 203 -3.50 -2.82 -16.48
N ASP A 204 -3.94 -1.76 -17.13
CA ASP A 204 -3.06 -0.82 -17.85
C ASP A 204 -2.03 -0.15 -16.93
N VAL A 205 -2.36 0.01 -15.64
CA VAL A 205 -1.43 0.54 -14.64
C VAL A 205 -0.63 -0.60 -14.00
N ALA A 206 -1.27 -1.70 -13.62
CA ALA A 206 -0.61 -2.82 -12.95
C ALA A 206 0.53 -3.41 -13.79
N ASP A 207 0.24 -3.71 -15.07
CA ASP A 207 1.17 -4.29 -16.03
C ASP A 207 1.93 -3.22 -16.83
N GLY A 208 1.41 -2.00 -16.87
CA GLY A 208 2.01 -0.85 -17.53
C GLY A 208 3.39 -0.55 -16.96
N THR A 209 4.32 -0.22 -17.83
CA THR A 209 5.71 0.06 -17.49
C THR A 209 6.07 1.52 -17.73
N GLY A 210 7.02 2.04 -16.97
CA GLY A 210 7.52 3.39 -17.16
C GLY A 210 8.78 3.67 -16.35
N SER A 211 9.46 4.75 -16.74
CA SER A 211 10.55 5.32 -15.93
C SER A 211 9.97 6.04 -14.72
N VAL A 212 10.49 5.72 -13.55
CA VAL A 212 10.10 6.33 -12.28
C VAL A 212 11.33 6.93 -11.62
N ALA A 213 11.27 8.22 -11.36
CA ALA A 213 12.28 8.92 -10.60
C ALA A 213 12.09 8.60 -9.11
N LEU A 214 12.98 7.78 -8.57
CA LEU A 214 13.01 7.45 -7.14
C LEU A 214 13.61 8.62 -6.37
N ASP A 215 12.90 9.12 -5.40
CA ASP A 215 13.36 10.05 -4.37
C ASP A 215 12.30 10.07 -3.25
N PRO A 216 12.60 9.50 -2.07
CA PRO A 216 11.67 9.51 -0.94
C PRO A 216 11.21 10.91 -0.50
N ASP A 217 12.01 11.95 -0.84
CA ASP A 217 11.70 13.34 -0.50
C ASP A 217 10.87 14.05 -1.59
N ARG A 218 10.65 13.43 -2.76
CA ARG A 218 9.88 14.00 -3.87
C ARG A 218 8.39 14.15 -3.52
N VAL A 219 7.84 13.20 -2.78
CA VAL A 219 6.46 13.22 -2.33
C VAL A 219 6.42 13.49 -0.84
N VAL A 220 6.05 14.71 -0.48
CA VAL A 220 5.90 15.13 0.92
C VAL A 220 4.44 15.48 1.18
N PRO A 221 3.61 14.51 1.61
CA PRO A 221 2.23 14.78 1.95
C PRO A 221 2.14 15.81 3.08
N LYS A 222 1.34 16.87 2.88
CA LYS A 222 1.12 17.90 3.90
C LYS A 222 -0.03 17.47 4.81
N ILE A 223 0.29 17.25 6.08
CA ILE A 223 -0.71 16.94 7.10
C ILE A 223 -1.21 18.28 7.68
N PRO A 224 -2.53 18.52 7.74
CA PRO A 224 -3.09 19.70 8.39
C PRO A 224 -2.65 19.77 9.86
N LEU A 225 -2.41 20.98 10.35
CA LEU A 225 -2.12 21.23 11.76
C LEU A 225 -3.35 21.85 12.42
N ILE A 226 -3.71 21.36 13.62
CA ILE A 226 -4.68 21.98 14.51
C ILE A 226 -3.95 22.26 15.82
N ASP A 227 -3.97 23.50 16.26
CA ASP A 227 -3.25 23.98 17.46
C ASP A 227 -1.75 23.61 17.44
N GLY A 228 -1.15 23.66 16.24
CA GLY A 228 0.27 23.37 16.03
C GLY A 228 0.64 21.88 16.04
N GLN A 229 -0.33 20.97 16.21
CA GLN A 229 -0.13 19.54 16.18
C GLN A 229 -0.67 18.93 14.87
N PRO A 230 0.00 17.90 14.30
CA PRO A 230 -0.53 17.18 13.16
C PRO A 230 -1.94 16.66 13.46
N TYR A 231 -2.89 17.06 12.59
CA TYR A 231 -4.27 16.59 12.73
C TYR A 231 -4.34 15.07 12.55
N ARG A 232 -5.07 14.45 13.46
CA ARG A 232 -5.47 13.06 13.36
C ARG A 232 -6.91 12.92 13.85
N HIS A 233 -7.76 12.39 12.98
CA HIS A 233 -9.07 11.93 13.40
C HIS A 233 -8.94 10.55 14.06
N LEU A 234 -9.67 10.33 15.14
CA LEU A 234 -9.85 9.00 15.75
C LEU A 234 -11.28 8.59 15.46
N PRO A 235 -11.49 7.49 14.71
CA PRO A 235 -12.82 7.00 14.41
C PRO A 235 -13.58 6.54 15.64
#